data_906ef7d90dc6fb010d34f0a7f9c02a82
#
_entry.id   906ef7d90dc6fb010d34f0a7f9c02a82
#
_cell.length_a   1.000
_cell.length_b   1.000
_cell.length_c   1.000
_cell.angle_alpha   90.00
_cell.angle_beta   90.00
_cell.angle_gamma   90.00
#
_symmetry.space_group_name_H-M   'P 1'
#
loop_
_entity.id
_entity.type
_entity.pdbx_description
1 polymer ?
#
loop_
_entity_poly.entity_id
_entity_poly.type
_entity_poly.pdbx_seq_one_letter_code
_entity_poly.pdbx_strand_id
1 'polypeptide(L)' 'MKSAQIQVEKLLKDHEGHLLSKAQIDRLLGGRVNRSTLNRILDYLEESNKIIQHSTKGVMWVYAPKKEIDRMLKEGLVA' A
#
# COMPACT_ATOMS: atom_id res chain seq x y z
N MET A 1 8.96 7.25 -13.69
CA MET A 1 9.21 6.41 -12.50
C MET A 1 8.43 6.89 -11.31
N LYS A 2 8.54 8.16 -10.96
CA LYS A 2 7.74 8.71 -9.88
C LYS A 2 6.24 8.62 -10.13
N SER A 3 5.83 8.76 -11.40
CA SER A 3 4.41 8.69 -11.74
C SER A 3 3.84 7.28 -11.53
N ALA A 4 4.63 6.24 -11.80
CA ALA A 4 4.18 4.86 -11.57
C ALA A 4 3.96 4.61 -10.08
N GLN A 5 4.88 5.06 -9.23
CA GLN A 5 4.74 4.92 -7.79
C GLN A 5 3.51 5.65 -7.28
N ILE A 6 3.30 6.88 -7.75
CA ILE A 6 2.16 7.69 -7.35
C ILE A 6 0.85 7.00 -7.75
N GLN A 7 0.80 6.44 -8.97
CA GLN A 7 -0.39 5.73 -9.42
C GLN A 7 -0.70 4.52 -8.57
N VAL A 8 0.32 3.74 -8.21
CA VAL A 8 0.13 2.57 -7.36
C VAL A 8 -0.32 2.98 -5.97
N GLU A 9 0.32 3.99 -5.38
CA GLU A 9 -0.05 4.47 -4.06
C GLU A 9 -1.49 4.98 -4.04
N LYS A 10 -1.87 5.76 -5.03
CA LYS A 10 -3.22 6.29 -5.13
C LYS A 10 -4.26 5.20 -5.25
N LEU A 11 -3.97 4.21 -6.10
CA LEU A 11 -4.87 3.08 -6.31
C LEU A 11 -5.09 2.32 -5.00
N LEU A 12 -4.02 2.01 -4.29
CA LEU A 12 -4.10 1.27 -3.05
C LEU A 12 -4.78 2.08 -1.97
N LYS A 13 -4.49 3.37 -1.91
CA LYS A 13 -5.10 4.28 -0.96
C LYS A 13 -6.60 4.38 -1.17
N ASP A 14 -7.04 4.41 -2.42
CA ASP A 14 -8.46 4.46 -2.76
C ASP A 14 -9.18 3.17 -2.36
N HIS A 15 -8.43 2.07 -2.20
CA HIS A 15 -8.97 0.78 -1.78
C HIS A 15 -8.49 0.41 -0.37
N GLU A 16 -8.29 1.41 0.47
CA GLU A 16 -7.83 1.19 1.84
C GLU A 16 -8.72 0.19 2.57
N GLY A 17 -8.08 -0.74 3.27
CA GLY A 17 -8.80 -1.76 4.02
C GLY A 17 -9.26 -2.95 3.18
N HIS A 18 -9.07 -2.91 1.87
CA HIS A 18 -9.44 -4.00 0.98
C HIS A 18 -8.20 -4.71 0.47
N LEU A 19 -8.25 -6.05 0.48
CA LEU A 19 -7.17 -6.85 -0.09
C LEU A 19 -7.30 -6.89 -1.61
N LEU A 20 -6.21 -6.54 -2.29
CA LEU A 20 -6.14 -6.57 -3.74
C LEU A 20 -5.02 -7.54 -4.15
N SER A 21 -5.33 -8.48 -5.02
CA SER A 21 -4.29 -9.35 -5.57
C SER A 21 -3.42 -8.55 -6.52
N LYS A 22 -2.19 -9.02 -6.76
CA LYS A 22 -1.31 -8.37 -7.72
C LYS A 22 -1.94 -8.32 -9.11
N ALA A 23 -2.68 -9.36 -9.47
CA ALA A 23 -3.39 -9.39 -10.74
C ALA A 23 -4.46 -8.31 -10.82
N GLN A 24 -5.19 -8.09 -9.74
CA GLN A 24 -6.18 -7.02 -9.69
C GLN A 24 -5.54 -5.65 -9.80
N ILE A 25 -4.43 -5.44 -9.08
CA ILE A 25 -3.69 -4.19 -9.15
C ILE A 25 -3.21 -3.93 -10.57
N ASP A 26 -2.65 -4.94 -11.21
CA ASP A 26 -2.17 -4.83 -12.57
C ASP A 26 -3.31 -4.49 -13.54
N ARG A 27 -4.47 -5.13 -13.35
CA ARG A 27 -5.66 -4.87 -14.17
C ARG A 27 -6.16 -3.44 -13.97
N LEU A 28 -6.21 -2.97 -12.73
CA LEU A 28 -6.67 -1.62 -12.43
C LEU A 28 -5.71 -0.56 -12.96
N LEU A 29 -4.43 -0.89 -13.04
CA LEU A 29 -3.43 -0.01 -13.64
C LEU A 29 -3.47 -0.05 -15.16
N GLY A 30 -4.21 -0.99 -15.75
CA GLY A 30 -4.35 -1.10 -17.19
C GLY A 30 -3.06 -1.50 -17.90
N GLY A 31 -2.17 -2.22 -17.23
CA GLY A 31 -0.91 -2.66 -17.82
C GLY A 31 0.12 -1.56 -17.97
N ARG A 32 -0.10 -0.40 -17.37
CA ARG A 32 0.81 0.75 -17.48
C ARG A 32 2.11 0.55 -16.73
N VAL A 33 2.10 -0.32 -15.73
CA VAL A 33 3.26 -0.61 -14.89
C VAL A 33 3.58 -2.09 -15.07
N ASN A 34 4.84 -2.39 -15.45
CA ASN A 34 5.18 -3.80 -15.61
C ASN A 34 5.32 -4.47 -14.24
N ARG A 35 5.29 -5.82 -14.25
CA ARG A 35 5.26 -6.60 -13.02
C ARG A 35 6.52 -6.36 -12.15
N SER A 36 7.68 -6.24 -12.77
CA SER A 36 8.92 -6.00 -12.03
C SER A 36 8.90 -4.65 -11.30
N THR A 37 8.45 -3.62 -11.98
CA THR A 37 8.32 -2.29 -11.38
C THR A 37 7.28 -2.30 -10.27
N LEU A 38 6.16 -2.96 -10.50
CA LEU A 38 5.11 -3.09 -9.49
C LEU A 38 5.63 -3.77 -8.24
N ASN A 39 6.36 -4.88 -8.40
CA ASN A 39 6.93 -5.59 -7.26
C ASN A 39 7.88 -4.71 -6.46
N ARG A 40 8.72 -3.92 -7.13
CA ARG A 40 9.63 -2.99 -6.45
C ARG A 40 8.87 -1.93 -5.66
N ILE A 41 7.83 -1.39 -6.25
CA ILE A 41 7.01 -0.38 -5.59
C ILE A 41 6.33 -0.97 -4.36
N LEU A 42 5.77 -2.16 -4.49
CA LEU A 42 5.11 -2.84 -3.37
C LEU A 42 6.10 -3.15 -2.25
N ASP A 43 7.29 -3.61 -2.58
CA ASP A 43 8.32 -3.88 -1.58
C ASP A 43 8.73 -2.60 -0.85
N TYR A 44 8.87 -1.51 -1.58
CA TYR A 44 9.19 -0.21 -0.99
C TYR A 44 8.09 0.26 -0.05
N LEU A 45 6.85 0.13 -0.47
CA LEU A 45 5.70 0.53 0.36
C LEU A 45 5.59 -0.33 1.61
N GLU A 46 5.90 -1.62 1.49
CA GLU A 46 5.90 -2.51 2.65
C GLU A 46 6.98 -2.13 3.65
N GLU A 47 8.18 -1.83 3.16
CA GLU A 47 9.28 -1.37 4.01
C GLU A 47 8.93 -0.07 4.72
N SER A 48 8.14 0.78 4.07
CA SER A 48 7.69 2.05 4.64
C SER A 48 6.45 1.90 5.52
N ASN A 49 6.01 0.67 5.77
CA ASN A 49 4.85 0.35 6.60
C ASN A 49 3.55 0.97 6.07
N LYS A 50 3.47 1.16 4.76
CA LYS A 50 2.26 1.70 4.13
C LYS A 50 1.29 0.61 3.71
N ILE A 51 1.81 -0.58 3.44
CA ILE A 51 1.00 -1.72 3.01
C ILE A 51 1.43 -2.97 3.74
N ILE A 52 0.55 -3.95 3.72
CA ILE A 52 0.84 -5.33 4.13
C ILE A 52 0.72 -6.19 2.90
N GLN A 53 1.74 -7.00 2.62
CA GLN A 53 1.69 -7.99 1.55
C GLN A 53 1.44 -9.36 2.17
N HIS A 54 0.34 -9.99 1.76
CA HIS A 54 0.02 -11.34 2.16
C HIS A 54 0.32 -12.28 1.00
N SER A 55 1.07 -13.35 1.26
CA SER A 55 1.55 -14.23 0.19
C SER A 55 0.44 -14.82 -0.68
N THR A 56 -0.72 -15.10 -0.12
CA THR A 56 -1.83 -15.71 -0.85
C THR A 56 -3.00 -14.79 -1.06
N LYS A 57 -3.22 -13.83 -0.16
CA LYS A 57 -4.42 -12.99 -0.21
C LYS A 57 -4.24 -11.66 -0.94
N GLY A 58 -3.00 -11.20 -1.07
CA GLY A 58 -2.72 -9.99 -1.81
C GLY A 58 -2.15 -8.88 -0.97
N VAL A 59 -2.48 -7.64 -1.34
CA VAL A 59 -1.90 -6.43 -0.78
C VAL A 59 -3.01 -5.58 -0.18
N MET A 60 -2.76 -5.00 0.98
CA MET A 60 -3.72 -4.10 1.63
C MET A 60 -3.02 -2.83 2.08
N TRP A 61 -3.64 -1.69 1.80
CA TRP A 61 -3.13 -0.40 2.24
C TRP A 61 -3.50 -0.18 3.71
N VAL A 62 -2.49 0.06 4.54
CA VAL A 62 -2.68 0.23 5.99
C VAL A 62 -2.04 1.49 6.52
N TYR A 63 -1.49 2.32 5.63
CA TYR A 63 -0.75 3.50 6.05
C TYR A 63 -1.64 4.50 6.79
N ALA A 64 -1.17 4.93 7.95
CA ALA A 64 -1.77 6.02 8.69
C ALA A 64 -0.73 7.13 8.86
N PRO A 65 -1.13 8.40 8.78
CA PRO A 65 -0.21 9.50 8.99
C PRO A 65 0.50 9.38 10.33
N LYS A 66 1.78 9.74 10.36
CA LYS A 66 2.59 9.63 11.56
C LYS A 66 1.96 10.34 12.76
N LYS A 67 1.31 11.47 12.52
CA LYS A 67 0.63 12.20 13.57
C LYS A 67 -0.46 11.37 14.25
N GLU A 68 -1.22 10.63 13.46
CA GLU A 68 -2.27 9.77 14.00
C GLU A 68 -1.68 8.62 14.79
N ILE A 69 -0.60 8.02 14.28
CA ILE A 69 0.07 6.94 14.97
C ILE A 69 0.62 7.42 16.30
N ASP A 70 1.32 8.54 16.32
CA ASP A 70 1.87 9.13 17.55
C ASP A 70 0.75 9.43 18.55
N ARG A 71 -0.35 9.98 18.06
CA ARG A 71 -1.50 10.27 18.88
C ARG A 71 -2.11 9.01 19.49
N MET A 72 -2.25 7.99 18.68
CA MET A 72 -2.77 6.70 19.15
C MET A 72 -1.87 6.08 20.20
N LEU A 73 -0.57 6.16 20.01
CA LEU A 73 0.39 5.65 20.99
C LEU A 73 0.32 6.41 22.29
N LYS A 74 0.18 7.73 22.25
CA LYS A 74 0.09 8.55 23.46
C LYS A 74 -1.23 8.35 24.20
N GLU A 75 -2.33 8.31 23.48
CA GLU A 75 -3.65 8.19 24.08
C GLU A 75 -4.04 6.77 24.40
N GLY A 76 -3.71 5.84 23.51
CA GLY A 76 -4.10 4.45 23.66
C GLY A 76 -3.28 3.67 24.67
N LEU A 77 -1.99 3.97 24.79
CA LEU A 77 -1.11 3.25 25.69
C LEU A 77 -1.16 3.79 27.12
N VAL A 78 -1.56 5.03 27.27
CA VAL A 78 -1.66 5.65 28.59
C VAL A 78 -2.99 5.32 29.25
N ALA A 79 -3.96 5.02 28.43
CA ALA A 79 -5.25 4.58 28.95
C ALA A 79 -5.19 3.13 29.35
#